data_1362b1e0301543205fe98fdcfbc8462d
#
_entry.id   1362b1e0301543205fe98fdcfbc8462d
#
_cell.length_a   1.000
_cell.length_b   1.000
_cell.length_c   1.000
_cell.angle_alpha   90.00
_cell.angle_beta   90.00
_cell.angle_gamma   90.00
#
_symmetry.space_group_name_H-M   'P 1'
#
loop_
_entity.id
_entity.type
_entity.pdbx_description
1 polymer ?
#
loop_
_entity_poly.entity_id
_entity_poly.type
_entity_poly.pdbx_seq_one_letter_code
_entity_poly.pdbx_strand_id
1 'polypeptide(L)'
;KGEELEREVAQTIGKLLEPVTKRGIPFAVTFGNHDCQVGISNQDQFYHIYKRLPNCIGEQAEGIDGGGTCAIPIEASDGSGRDVFELYLFDSGTDAREGGYEAFDPKIIAWYRKQREDLREKNGMYVPSIVFQHIPMREYYEVLKRVDRGEKGAVRAYRTHKNEYYKLGETCGAGDIRS
;
A
#
# COMPACT_ATOMS: atom_id res chain seq x y z
N LYS A 1 -10.19 25.69 15.09
CA LYS A 1 -9.89 24.33 15.63
C LYS A 1 -9.37 23.38 14.53
N GLY A 2 -10.02 23.28 13.36
CA GLY A 2 -9.58 22.39 12.28
C GLY A 2 -8.24 22.79 11.67
N GLU A 3 -8.09 24.05 11.30
CA GLU A 3 -6.85 24.60 10.70
C GLU A 3 -5.64 24.54 11.65
N GLU A 4 -5.88 24.69 12.95
CA GLU A 4 -4.81 24.60 13.96
C GLU A 4 -4.32 23.16 14.09
N LEU A 5 -5.25 22.19 14.16
CA LEU A 5 -4.93 20.77 14.18
C LEU A 5 -4.17 20.36 12.92
N GLU A 6 -4.64 20.77 11.73
CA GLU A 6 -3.97 20.48 10.47
C GLU A 6 -2.53 21.01 10.45
N ARG A 7 -2.32 22.23 10.95
CA ARG A 7 -0.99 22.82 11.05
C ARG A 7 -0.07 22.05 12.01
N GLU A 8 -0.57 21.60 13.16
CA GLU A 8 0.20 20.82 14.13
C GLU A 8 0.60 19.46 13.57
N VAL A 9 -0.33 18.76 12.92
CA VAL A 9 -0.07 17.48 12.26
C VAL A 9 0.91 17.66 11.12
N ALA A 10 0.74 18.71 10.28
CA ALA A 10 1.66 19.01 9.19
C ALA A 10 3.09 19.30 9.69
N GLN A 11 3.24 20.03 10.80
CA GLN A 11 4.55 20.28 11.40
C GLN A 11 5.20 18.99 11.93
N THR A 12 4.41 18.09 12.52
CA THR A 12 4.90 16.82 13.07
C THR A 12 5.36 15.90 11.95
N ILE A 13 4.55 15.73 10.90
CA ILE A 13 4.88 14.95 9.71
C ILE A 13 6.10 15.55 8.99
N GLY A 14 6.15 16.90 8.87
CA GLY A 14 7.29 17.58 8.27
C GLY A 14 8.60 17.30 9.00
N LYS A 15 8.59 17.30 10.33
CA LYS A 15 9.76 16.94 11.15
C LYS A 15 10.14 15.45 10.99
N LEU A 16 9.15 14.57 10.94
CA LEU A 16 9.37 13.12 10.76
C LEU A 16 10.05 12.84 9.41
N LEU A 17 9.59 13.51 8.35
CA LEU A 17 10.08 13.31 6.99
C LEU A 17 11.27 14.21 6.61
N GLU A 18 11.67 15.11 7.50
CA GLU A 18 12.82 16.01 7.28
C GLU A 18 14.10 15.28 6.83
N PRO A 19 14.49 14.12 7.41
CA PRO A 19 15.68 13.38 6.95
C PRO A 19 15.56 12.88 5.51
N VAL A 20 14.37 12.63 5.01
CA VAL A 20 14.07 12.19 3.64
C VAL A 20 14.08 13.39 2.70
N THR A 21 13.29 14.41 3.02
CA THR A 21 13.10 15.59 2.19
C THR A 21 14.38 16.42 2.02
N LYS A 22 15.17 16.59 3.09
CA LYS A 22 16.46 17.30 3.04
C LYS A 22 17.52 16.60 2.19
N ARG A 23 17.40 15.29 2.00
CA ARG A 23 18.31 14.51 1.14
C ARG A 23 17.82 14.40 -0.31
N GLY A 24 16.69 15.02 -0.63
CA GLY A 24 16.12 14.91 -1.96
C GLY A 24 15.61 13.51 -2.32
N ILE A 25 15.34 12.66 -1.31
CA ILE A 25 14.87 11.29 -1.55
C ILE A 25 13.39 11.33 -1.92
N PRO A 26 13.00 10.78 -3.09
CA PRO A 26 11.60 10.64 -3.44
C PRO A 26 10.89 9.71 -2.46
N PHE A 27 9.64 10.04 -2.12
CA PHE A 27 8.82 9.20 -1.28
C PHE A 27 7.36 9.25 -1.69
N ALA A 28 6.62 8.22 -1.35
CA ALA A 28 5.16 8.15 -1.39
C ALA A 28 4.64 7.59 -0.07
N VAL A 29 3.36 7.78 0.21
CA VAL A 29 2.73 7.35 1.45
C VAL A 29 1.54 6.44 1.15
N THR A 30 1.35 5.42 1.97
CA THR A 30 0.10 4.68 2.10
C THR A 30 -0.38 4.78 3.54
N PHE A 31 -1.69 4.87 3.73
CA PHE A 31 -2.30 5.09 5.03
C PHE A 31 -2.73 3.79 5.69
N GLY A 32 -2.76 3.81 7.03
CA GLY A 32 -3.32 2.79 7.88
C GLY A 32 -4.64 3.23 8.53
N ASN A 33 -5.29 2.31 9.23
CA ASN A 33 -6.57 2.55 9.89
C ASN A 33 -6.50 3.57 11.06
N HIS A 34 -5.30 3.83 11.59
CA HIS A 34 -5.13 4.79 12.67
C HIS A 34 -4.79 6.21 12.21
N ASP A 35 -4.38 6.41 10.96
CA ASP A 35 -3.94 7.72 10.49
C ASP A 35 -5.05 8.78 10.55
N CYS A 36 -6.28 8.40 10.20
CA CYS A 36 -7.42 9.31 10.29
C CYS A 36 -7.90 9.61 11.74
N GLN A 37 -7.44 8.86 12.74
CA GLN A 37 -7.82 9.06 14.14
C GLN A 37 -7.27 10.35 14.75
N VAL A 38 -6.32 11.01 14.08
CA VAL A 38 -5.90 12.36 14.44
C VAL A 38 -6.97 13.42 14.17
N GLY A 39 -8.11 13.05 13.56
CA GLY A 39 -9.21 13.95 13.24
C GLY A 39 -9.09 14.65 11.88
N ILE A 40 -8.21 14.19 11.02
CA ILE A 40 -8.03 14.62 9.63
C ILE A 40 -8.14 13.38 8.75
N SER A 41 -8.97 13.41 7.70
CA SER A 41 -9.13 12.26 6.80
C SER A 41 -7.81 11.91 6.10
N ASN A 42 -7.64 10.65 5.67
CA ASN A 42 -6.49 10.23 4.86
C ASN A 42 -6.37 11.09 3.59
N GLN A 43 -7.50 11.42 2.96
CA GLN A 43 -7.55 12.28 1.79
C GLN A 43 -7.03 13.69 2.08
N ASP A 44 -7.50 14.33 3.15
CA ASP A 44 -7.04 15.67 3.53
C ASP A 44 -5.57 15.66 3.92
N GLN A 45 -5.12 14.66 4.69
CA GLN A 45 -3.70 14.50 5.00
C GLN A 45 -2.86 14.36 3.73
N PHE A 46 -3.33 13.56 2.76
CA PHE A 46 -2.62 13.39 1.51
C PHE A 46 -2.47 14.71 0.77
N TYR A 47 -3.56 15.43 0.48
CA TYR A 47 -3.53 16.64 -0.33
C TYR A 47 -2.97 17.86 0.39
N HIS A 48 -3.27 18.01 1.68
CA HIS A 48 -2.92 19.23 2.42
C HIS A 48 -1.57 19.13 3.14
N ILE A 49 -1.06 17.91 3.37
CA ILE A 49 0.19 17.70 4.09
C ILE A 49 1.24 17.03 3.21
N TYR A 50 1.03 15.77 2.84
CA TYR A 50 2.06 14.97 2.17
C TYR A 50 2.42 15.51 0.78
N LYS A 51 1.44 15.86 -0.05
CA LYS A 51 1.67 16.42 -1.40
C LYS A 51 2.35 17.78 -1.39
N ARG A 52 2.33 18.49 -0.27
CA ARG A 52 3.02 19.77 -0.11
C ARG A 52 4.48 19.63 0.34
N LEU A 53 4.89 18.44 0.74
CA LEU A 53 6.28 18.18 1.13
C LEU A 53 7.15 18.00 -0.11
N PRO A 54 8.40 18.50 -0.09
CA PRO A 54 9.34 18.28 -1.18
C PRO A 54 9.57 16.79 -1.44
N ASN A 55 9.68 16.43 -2.72
CA ASN A 55 9.96 15.08 -3.19
C ASN A 55 8.85 14.04 -2.92
N CYS A 56 7.63 14.45 -2.56
CA CYS A 56 6.49 13.54 -2.56
C CYS A 56 6.11 13.23 -4.02
N ILE A 57 6.33 11.99 -4.44
CA ILE A 57 6.00 11.48 -5.79
C ILE A 57 4.70 10.70 -5.84
N GLY A 58 4.07 10.45 -4.67
CA GLY A 58 2.77 9.81 -4.61
C GLY A 58 1.71 10.65 -5.34
N GLU A 59 0.79 9.98 -6.01
CA GLU A 59 -0.37 10.59 -6.68
C GLU A 59 -1.65 9.97 -6.12
N GLN A 60 -2.79 10.45 -6.57
CA GLN A 60 -4.10 9.86 -6.29
C GLN A 60 -4.72 9.40 -7.60
N ALA A 61 -5.05 8.13 -7.70
CA ALA A 61 -5.73 7.58 -8.85
C ALA A 61 -7.10 8.21 -9.06
N GLU A 62 -7.41 8.59 -10.29
CA GLU A 62 -8.67 9.21 -10.65
C GLU A 62 -9.85 8.26 -10.38
N GLY A 63 -10.91 8.79 -9.77
CA GLY A 63 -12.13 8.05 -9.44
C GLY A 63 -12.00 7.07 -8.27
N ILE A 64 -10.86 7.06 -7.58
CA ILE A 64 -10.62 6.30 -6.34
C ILE A 64 -10.73 7.24 -5.15
N ASP A 65 -11.55 6.86 -4.18
CA ASP A 65 -11.67 7.60 -2.92
C ASP A 65 -10.50 7.28 -1.97
N GLY A 66 -10.21 8.15 -1.00
CA GLY A 66 -9.11 7.98 -0.05
C GLY A 66 -7.89 8.83 -0.35
N GLY A 67 -6.71 8.41 0.08
CA GLY A 67 -5.47 9.16 -0.04
C GLY A 67 -4.28 8.30 -0.50
N GLY A 68 -3.61 8.72 -1.58
CA GLY A 68 -2.34 8.13 -1.99
C GLY A 68 -2.42 6.79 -2.72
N THR A 69 -3.62 6.36 -3.17
CA THR A 69 -3.70 5.21 -4.08
C THR A 69 -3.10 5.57 -5.43
N CYS A 70 -1.98 4.96 -5.78
CA CYS A 70 -1.27 5.28 -7.03
C CYS A 70 -0.41 4.13 -7.54
N ALA A 71 0.04 4.28 -8.78
CA ALA A 71 1.06 3.48 -9.42
C ALA A 71 2.29 4.36 -9.68
N ILE A 72 3.47 3.84 -9.38
CA ILE A 72 4.75 4.54 -9.58
C ILE A 72 5.64 3.65 -10.44
N PRO A 73 5.85 4.01 -11.71
CA PRO A 73 6.69 3.25 -12.61
C PRO A 73 8.17 3.42 -12.29
N ILE A 74 8.93 2.34 -12.49
CA ILE A 74 10.38 2.35 -12.53
C ILE A 74 10.80 2.07 -13.95
N GLU A 75 11.36 3.06 -14.60
CA GLU A 75 11.81 2.98 -15.97
C GLU A 75 13.19 2.30 -16.11
N ALA A 76 13.42 1.70 -17.25
CA ALA A 76 14.72 1.17 -17.61
C ALA A 76 15.77 2.29 -17.69
N SER A 77 16.98 2.03 -17.20
CA SER A 77 18.09 2.98 -17.23
C SER A 77 18.74 3.16 -18.60
N ASP A 78 18.26 2.43 -19.62
CA ASP A 78 18.78 2.45 -21.00
C ASP A 78 18.21 3.59 -21.87
N GLY A 79 17.35 4.43 -21.31
CA GLY A 79 16.71 5.54 -22.00
C GLY A 79 15.59 5.14 -22.96
N SER A 80 15.14 3.88 -22.94
CA SER A 80 14.06 3.39 -23.81
C SER A 80 12.66 3.90 -23.41
N GLY A 81 12.49 4.45 -22.19
CA GLY A 81 11.20 4.83 -21.62
C GLY A 81 10.28 3.62 -21.30
N ARG A 82 10.87 2.42 -21.26
CA ARG A 82 10.16 1.19 -20.93
C ARG A 82 10.08 1.03 -19.41
N ASP A 83 8.89 0.72 -18.89
CA ASP A 83 8.71 0.40 -17.48
C ASP A 83 9.21 -1.02 -17.21
N VAL A 84 10.10 -1.18 -16.26
CA VAL A 84 10.70 -2.49 -15.90
C VAL A 84 10.17 -3.03 -14.57
N PHE A 85 9.57 -2.17 -13.76
CA PHE A 85 8.94 -2.53 -12.49
C PHE A 85 7.86 -1.50 -12.13
N GLU A 86 6.87 -1.91 -11.34
CA GLU A 86 5.80 -1.02 -10.88
C GLU A 86 5.59 -1.11 -9.38
N LEU A 87 5.48 0.04 -8.72
CA LEU A 87 5.11 0.12 -7.31
C LEU A 87 3.66 0.58 -7.22
N TYR A 88 2.80 -0.26 -6.63
CA TYR A 88 1.42 0.12 -6.34
C TYR A 88 1.28 0.45 -4.86
N LEU A 89 0.66 1.57 -4.56
CA LEU A 89 0.26 1.96 -3.22
C LEU A 89 -1.27 1.96 -3.16
N PHE A 90 -1.84 1.27 -2.17
CA PHE A 90 -3.28 1.22 -1.98
C PHE A 90 -3.66 1.80 -0.62
N ASP A 91 -4.56 2.77 -0.60
CA ASP A 91 -5.28 3.11 0.62
C ASP A 91 -6.25 1.98 0.93
N SER A 92 -5.94 1.19 1.93
CA SER A 92 -6.68 -0.03 2.29
C SER A 92 -7.89 0.22 3.19
N GLY A 93 -8.27 1.49 3.38
CA GLY A 93 -9.40 1.88 4.21
C GLY A 93 -9.09 1.98 5.70
N THR A 94 -10.14 1.97 6.51
CA THR A 94 -10.09 2.20 7.95
C THR A 94 -10.80 1.11 8.75
N ASP A 95 -11.07 1.39 10.02
CA ASP A 95 -11.86 0.50 10.88
C ASP A 95 -13.35 0.54 10.48
N ALA A 96 -13.96 -0.63 10.36
CA ALA A 96 -15.38 -0.75 10.11
C ALA A 96 -16.21 -0.39 11.36
N ARG A 97 -17.40 0.20 11.16
CA ARG A 97 -18.29 0.61 12.26
C ARG A 97 -18.72 -0.54 13.16
N GLU A 98 -18.85 -1.73 12.62
CA GLU A 98 -19.29 -2.94 13.34
C GLU A 98 -18.11 -3.74 13.91
N GLY A 99 -16.89 -3.19 13.85
CA GLY A 99 -15.66 -3.83 14.27
C GLY A 99 -14.92 -4.54 13.15
N GLY A 100 -13.60 -4.69 13.32
CA GLY A 100 -12.69 -5.13 12.28
C GLY A 100 -12.36 -4.02 11.29
N TYR A 101 -11.93 -4.40 10.10
CA TYR A 101 -11.53 -3.46 9.04
C TYR A 101 -12.61 -3.35 7.98
N GLU A 102 -12.66 -2.22 7.29
CA GLU A 102 -13.49 -2.04 6.10
C GLU A 102 -13.13 -3.06 5.02
N ALA A 103 -14.11 -3.36 4.17
CA ALA A 103 -13.84 -4.14 2.98
C ALA A 103 -12.96 -3.32 2.02
N PHE A 104 -12.01 -3.99 1.39
CA PHE A 104 -11.17 -3.38 0.37
C PHE A 104 -12.04 -2.86 -0.80
N ASP A 105 -11.84 -1.61 -1.20
CA ASP A 105 -12.69 -0.99 -2.24
C ASP A 105 -12.52 -1.72 -3.58
N PRO A 106 -13.61 -2.27 -4.15
CA PRO A 106 -13.58 -2.93 -5.46
C PRO A 106 -13.08 -2.03 -6.60
N LYS A 107 -13.22 -0.70 -6.46
CA LYS A 107 -12.71 0.26 -7.44
C LYS A 107 -11.18 0.20 -7.54
N ILE A 108 -10.48 0.01 -6.42
CA ILE A 108 -9.01 -0.13 -6.42
C ILE A 108 -8.60 -1.38 -7.20
N ILE A 109 -9.30 -2.49 -7.01
CA ILE A 109 -9.02 -3.73 -7.73
C ILE A 109 -9.25 -3.56 -9.24
N ALA A 110 -10.36 -2.93 -9.62
CA ALA A 110 -10.68 -2.66 -11.03
C ALA A 110 -9.62 -1.73 -11.68
N TRP A 111 -9.24 -0.67 -10.97
CA TRP A 111 -8.19 0.25 -11.39
C TRP A 111 -6.84 -0.46 -11.53
N TYR A 112 -6.43 -1.25 -10.54
CA TYR A 112 -5.19 -2.02 -10.58
C TYR A 112 -5.13 -2.97 -11.78
N ARG A 113 -6.22 -3.71 -12.05
CA ARG A 113 -6.30 -4.59 -13.23
C ARG A 113 -6.12 -3.80 -14.53
N LYS A 114 -6.79 -2.65 -14.62
CA LYS A 114 -6.65 -1.77 -15.80
C LYS A 114 -5.20 -1.28 -15.96
N GLN A 115 -4.57 -0.80 -14.89
CA GLN A 115 -3.18 -0.33 -14.93
C GLN A 115 -2.23 -1.44 -15.42
N ARG A 116 -2.40 -2.66 -14.94
CA ARG A 116 -1.58 -3.81 -15.38
C ARG A 116 -1.75 -4.12 -16.86
N GLU A 117 -2.98 -4.07 -17.38
CA GLU A 117 -3.26 -4.30 -18.80
C GLU A 117 -2.70 -3.16 -19.67
N ASP A 118 -2.89 -1.92 -19.27
CA ASP A 118 -2.34 -0.74 -19.97
C ASP A 118 -0.78 -0.84 -20.05
N LEU A 119 -0.13 -1.24 -18.96
CA LEU A 119 1.31 -1.47 -18.93
C LEU A 119 1.74 -2.65 -19.82
N ARG A 120 0.98 -3.74 -19.80
CA ARG A 120 1.24 -4.88 -20.68
C ARG A 120 1.17 -4.48 -22.15
N GLU A 121 0.18 -3.69 -22.54
CA GLU A 121 0.04 -3.18 -23.91
C GLU A 121 1.21 -2.26 -24.27
N LYS A 122 1.60 -1.33 -23.36
CA LYS A 122 2.72 -0.43 -23.57
C LYS A 122 4.06 -1.17 -23.74
N ASN A 123 4.30 -2.18 -22.93
CA ASN A 123 5.61 -2.86 -22.85
C ASN A 123 5.67 -4.20 -23.62
N GLY A 124 4.55 -4.67 -24.17
CA GLY A 124 4.46 -5.96 -24.87
C GLY A 124 4.46 -7.17 -23.94
N MET A 125 4.53 -6.96 -22.62
CA MET A 125 4.56 -8.00 -21.60
C MET A 125 4.10 -7.46 -20.24
N TYR A 126 3.67 -8.35 -19.33
CA TYR A 126 3.40 -7.93 -17.96
C TYR A 126 4.66 -7.44 -17.26
N VAL A 127 4.54 -6.30 -16.59
CA VAL A 127 5.62 -5.70 -15.80
C VAL A 127 5.58 -6.27 -14.38
N PRO A 128 6.71 -6.77 -13.83
CA PRO A 128 6.78 -7.15 -12.42
C PRO A 128 6.40 -5.99 -11.52
N SER A 129 5.72 -6.29 -10.42
CA SER A 129 5.23 -5.24 -9.51
C SER A 129 5.19 -5.69 -8.06
N ILE A 130 5.12 -4.72 -7.16
CA ILE A 130 4.86 -4.92 -5.73
C ILE A 130 3.73 -4.00 -5.28
N VAL A 131 2.88 -4.48 -4.40
CA VAL A 131 1.79 -3.71 -3.77
C VAL A 131 2.17 -3.39 -2.33
N PHE A 132 2.02 -2.12 -1.95
CA PHE A 132 2.11 -1.64 -0.58
C PHE A 132 0.72 -1.27 -0.07
N GLN A 133 0.31 -1.89 1.02
CA GLN A 133 -0.95 -1.61 1.71
C GLN A 133 -0.81 -1.90 3.19
N HIS A 134 -1.61 -1.25 4.04
CA HIS A 134 -1.55 -1.43 5.49
C HIS A 134 -2.40 -2.60 5.95
N ILE A 135 -3.68 -2.62 5.60
CA ILE A 135 -4.63 -3.68 5.99
C ILE A 135 -4.49 -4.83 5.00
N PRO A 136 -4.10 -6.04 5.45
CA PRO A 136 -3.97 -7.18 4.55
C PRO A 136 -5.34 -7.62 4.03
N MET A 137 -5.41 -8.02 2.76
CA MET A 137 -6.60 -8.67 2.19
C MET A 137 -6.83 -10.04 2.82
N ARG A 138 -8.08 -10.49 2.88
CA ARG A 138 -8.45 -11.79 3.45
C ARG A 138 -7.76 -12.96 2.77
N GLU A 139 -7.52 -12.84 1.48
CA GLU A 139 -6.83 -13.83 0.64
C GLU A 139 -5.42 -14.14 1.13
N TYR A 140 -4.77 -13.23 1.86
CA TYR A 140 -3.47 -13.53 2.49
C TYR A 140 -3.55 -14.66 3.52
N TYR A 141 -4.70 -14.84 4.17
CA TYR A 141 -4.89 -15.96 5.10
C TYR A 141 -5.02 -17.31 4.38
N GLU A 142 -5.48 -17.31 3.13
CA GLU A 142 -5.61 -18.54 2.33
C GLU A 142 -4.24 -19.10 1.91
N VAL A 143 -3.22 -18.25 1.83
CA VAL A 143 -1.84 -18.67 1.54
C VAL A 143 -1.12 -19.21 2.78
N LEU A 144 -1.71 -19.05 3.98
CA LEU A 144 -1.17 -19.55 5.24
C LEU A 144 -1.78 -20.92 5.57
N LYS A 145 -0.94 -21.93 5.67
CA LYS A 145 -1.34 -23.26 6.11
C LYS A 145 -1.06 -23.44 7.61
N ARG A 146 -2.08 -23.81 8.36
CA ARG A 146 -1.92 -24.19 9.76
C ARG A 146 -1.11 -25.49 9.85
N VAL A 147 -0.14 -25.53 10.74
CA VAL A 147 0.80 -26.65 10.91
C VAL A 147 1.08 -26.92 12.38
N ASP A 148 1.69 -28.07 12.68
CA ASP A 148 2.07 -28.42 14.03
C ASP A 148 3.30 -27.63 14.51
N ARG A 149 3.39 -27.49 15.83
CA ARG A 149 4.56 -26.90 16.47
C ARG A 149 5.81 -27.72 16.17
N GLY A 150 6.83 -27.08 15.62
CA GLY A 150 8.10 -27.72 15.29
C GLY A 150 8.21 -28.18 13.84
N GLU A 151 7.19 -28.01 13.03
CA GLU A 151 7.31 -28.22 11.58
C GLU A 151 8.30 -27.22 10.98
N LYS A 152 9.12 -27.66 10.04
CA LYS A 152 10.12 -26.80 9.39
C LYS A 152 9.46 -25.61 8.70
N GLY A 153 9.89 -24.41 9.04
CA GLY A 153 9.33 -23.15 8.52
C GLY A 153 8.05 -22.68 9.23
N ALA A 154 7.63 -23.37 10.30
CA ALA A 154 6.49 -22.94 11.11
C ALA A 154 6.81 -21.65 11.89
N VAL A 155 5.92 -20.67 11.80
CA VAL A 155 5.96 -19.41 12.57
C VAL A 155 4.79 -19.40 13.53
N ARG A 156 5.03 -19.05 14.78
CA ARG A 156 3.99 -18.91 15.79
C ARG A 156 3.15 -17.66 15.50
N ALA A 157 1.83 -17.83 15.48
CA ALA A 157 0.91 -16.70 15.38
C ALA A 157 1.00 -15.79 16.61
N TYR A 158 0.79 -14.50 16.39
CA TYR A 158 0.83 -13.48 17.42
C TYR A 158 -0.59 -13.01 17.79
N ARG A 159 -0.81 -12.59 19.02
CA ARG A 159 -2.08 -12.09 19.58
C ARG A 159 -3.21 -13.15 19.62
N THR A 160 -4.23 -13.05 18.75
CA THR A 160 -5.48 -13.83 18.82
C THR A 160 -5.30 -15.33 18.66
N HIS A 161 -4.27 -15.77 17.95
CA HIS A 161 -3.98 -17.17 17.66
C HIS A 161 -2.68 -17.66 18.34
N LYS A 162 -2.42 -17.24 19.56
CA LYS A 162 -1.14 -17.41 20.29
C LYS A 162 -0.57 -18.83 20.32
N ASN A 163 -1.42 -19.84 20.19
CA ASN A 163 -0.99 -21.26 20.26
C ASN A 163 -1.04 -21.96 18.89
N GLU A 164 -1.26 -21.21 17.82
CA GLU A 164 -1.32 -21.74 16.47
C GLU A 164 -0.02 -21.45 15.72
N TYR A 165 0.32 -22.34 14.82
CA TYR A 165 1.50 -22.24 13.98
C TYR A 165 1.09 -22.30 12.52
N TYR A 166 1.70 -21.50 11.69
CA TYR A 166 1.43 -21.38 10.28
C TYR A 166 2.71 -21.39 9.46
N LYS A 167 2.64 -21.88 8.24
CA LYS A 167 3.67 -21.70 7.22
C LYS A 167 3.02 -21.29 5.90
N LEU A 168 3.81 -20.75 4.97
CA LEU A 168 3.35 -20.53 3.61
C LEU A 168 3.02 -21.87 2.96
N GLY A 169 1.89 -21.95 2.28
CA GLY A 169 1.50 -23.12 1.48
C GLY A 169 2.45 -23.33 0.30
N GLU A 170 2.56 -24.54 -0.18
CA GLU A 170 3.43 -24.90 -1.31
C GLU A 170 2.98 -24.29 -2.65
N THR A 171 1.74 -23.82 -2.72
CA THR A 171 1.17 -23.15 -3.91
C THR A 171 1.57 -21.69 -4.06
N CYS A 172 2.27 -21.12 -3.10
CA CYS A 172 2.82 -19.76 -3.18
C CYS A 172 4.18 -19.74 -3.88
N GLY A 173 4.37 -20.51 -4.92
CA GLY A 173 5.53 -20.40 -5.79
C GLY A 173 5.49 -19.09 -6.54
N ALA A 174 6.62 -18.38 -6.59
CA ALA A 174 6.81 -17.22 -7.44
C ALA A 174 6.53 -17.62 -8.90
N GLY A 175 5.32 -17.37 -9.38
CA GLY A 175 4.96 -17.68 -10.75
C GLY A 175 3.48 -17.90 -11.03
N ASP A 176 2.67 -18.16 -10.02
CA ASP A 176 1.23 -18.42 -10.21
C ASP A 176 0.33 -17.27 -9.73
N ILE A 177 0.67 -16.06 -10.09
CA ILE A 177 -0.35 -15.02 -10.22
C ILE A 177 -0.93 -15.19 -11.63
N ARG A 178 -1.69 -16.25 -11.79
CA ARG A 178 -2.57 -16.34 -12.94
C ARG A 178 -3.76 -15.46 -12.71
N SER A 179 -3.84 -14.42 -13.52
CA SER A 179 -4.97 -13.56 -13.93
C SER A 179 -6.29 -13.76 -13.23
#